data_82f364c2a1e3e686d41e2ae3f2b0e07d
#
_entry.id   82f364c2a1e3e686d41e2ae3f2b0e07d
#
_cell.length_a   1.000
_cell.length_b   1.000
_cell.length_c   1.000
_cell.angle_alpha   90.00
_cell.angle_beta   90.00
_cell.angle_gamma   90.00
#
_symmetry.space_group_name_H-M   'P 1'
#
loop_
_entity.id
_entity.type
_entity.pdbx_description
1 polymer ?
#
loop_
_entity_poly.entity_id
_entity_poly.type
_entity_poly.pdbx_seq_one_letter_code
_entity_poly.pdbx_strand_id
1 'polypeptide(L)'
;MGCSSSHRYKACIVLLTVLAPAWKSVSDPIEQVFALLAVYRRLLSDSDCVYGCPIGSLALELHEPDPAVRELLAVNFSGWVSHVKGCLDAAHDRLPADADTERLAIFVLTTMEGGVMQARTHRTLEAFDACVESLRDYFNRLQADATGSPK
;
A
#
# COMPACT_ATOMS: atom_id res chain seq x y z
N MET A 1 34.41 -7.30 2.21
CA MET A 1 33.99 -7.25 0.79
C MET A 1 32.69 -6.49 0.72
N GLY A 2 32.75 -5.25 0.24
CA GLY A 2 31.61 -4.31 0.31
C GLY A 2 30.57 -4.62 -0.76
N CYS A 3 29.41 -5.07 -0.35
CA CYS A 3 28.25 -5.08 -1.22
C CYS A 3 27.69 -3.66 -1.29
N SER A 4 27.84 -3.02 -2.45
CA SER A 4 27.54 -1.63 -2.72
C SER A 4 26.09 -1.25 -2.35
N SER A 5 25.92 -0.24 -1.51
CA SER A 5 24.65 0.39 -1.12
C SER A 5 23.75 0.77 -2.31
N SER A 6 24.32 0.96 -3.50
CA SER A 6 23.60 1.44 -4.68
C SER A 6 22.57 0.45 -5.27
N HIS A 7 22.76 -0.86 -5.09
CA HIS A 7 21.82 -1.87 -5.59
C HIS A 7 20.54 -1.98 -4.72
N ARG A 8 20.62 -1.61 -3.46
CA ARG A 8 19.53 -1.72 -2.47
C ARG A 8 18.51 -0.60 -2.61
N TYR A 9 18.94 0.59 -2.99
CA TYR A 9 18.05 1.71 -3.36
C TYR A 9 17.26 1.45 -4.65
N LYS A 10 17.80 0.63 -5.56
CA LYS A 10 17.17 0.37 -6.86
C LYS A 10 15.86 -0.42 -6.75
N ALA A 11 15.70 -1.34 -5.79
CA ALA A 11 14.47 -2.11 -5.64
C ALA A 11 13.29 -1.24 -5.19
N CYS A 12 13.51 -0.34 -4.24
CA CYS A 12 12.49 0.62 -3.79
C CYS A 12 12.15 1.64 -4.90
N ILE A 13 13.16 2.12 -5.62
CA ILE A 13 12.99 3.06 -6.73
C ILE A 13 12.24 2.41 -7.90
N VAL A 14 12.48 1.14 -8.21
CA VAL A 14 11.78 0.43 -9.31
C VAL A 14 10.30 0.28 -8.99
N LEU A 15 9.94 -0.09 -7.76
CA LEU A 15 8.53 -0.23 -7.36
C LEU A 15 7.82 1.13 -7.42
N LEU A 16 8.42 2.18 -6.86
CA LEU A 16 7.91 3.54 -6.95
C LEU A 16 7.86 4.06 -8.39
N THR A 17 8.82 3.72 -9.22
CA THR A 17 8.89 4.18 -10.63
C THR A 17 7.80 3.50 -11.48
N VAL A 18 7.52 2.23 -11.23
CA VAL A 18 6.46 1.48 -11.93
C VAL A 18 5.08 1.91 -11.46
N LEU A 19 4.94 2.22 -10.18
CA LEU A 19 3.66 2.56 -9.57
C LEU A 19 3.34 4.06 -9.66
N ALA A 20 4.36 4.94 -9.64
CA ALA A 20 4.18 6.39 -9.66
C ALA A 20 3.36 6.92 -10.85
N PRO A 21 3.48 6.43 -12.08
CA PRO A 21 2.64 6.90 -13.18
C PRO A 21 1.15 6.65 -12.96
N ALA A 22 0.80 5.56 -12.28
CA ALA A 22 -0.60 5.16 -12.11
C ALA A 22 -1.38 6.12 -11.21
N TRP A 23 -0.78 6.63 -10.14
CA TRP A 23 -1.49 7.58 -9.27
C TRP A 23 -1.29 9.03 -9.67
N LYS A 24 -0.18 9.40 -10.34
CA LYS A 24 0.04 10.78 -10.82
C LYS A 24 -1.00 11.26 -11.84
N SER A 25 -1.66 10.34 -12.53
CA SER A 25 -2.75 10.64 -13.46
C SER A 25 -4.09 10.87 -12.77
N VAL A 26 -4.20 10.59 -11.48
CA VAL A 26 -5.43 10.72 -10.68
C VAL A 26 -5.31 11.99 -9.83
N SER A 27 -6.26 12.92 -9.99
CA SER A 27 -6.23 14.21 -9.25
C SER A 27 -6.79 14.10 -7.84
N ASP A 28 -7.75 13.20 -7.60
CA ASP A 28 -8.37 13.00 -6.29
C ASP A 28 -7.41 12.23 -5.36
N PRO A 29 -7.03 12.78 -4.19
CA PRO A 29 -6.07 12.16 -3.30
C PRO A 29 -6.52 10.81 -2.73
N ILE A 30 -7.81 10.62 -2.45
CA ILE A 30 -8.35 9.34 -1.98
C ILE A 30 -8.33 8.31 -3.11
N GLU A 31 -8.71 8.73 -4.33
CA GLU A 31 -8.64 7.86 -5.50
C GLU A 31 -7.20 7.51 -5.89
N GLN A 32 -6.21 8.33 -5.54
CA GLN A 32 -4.79 7.97 -5.69
C GLN A 32 -4.43 6.72 -4.86
N VAL A 33 -4.96 6.61 -3.63
CA VAL A 33 -4.76 5.42 -2.80
C VAL A 33 -5.36 4.18 -3.48
N PHE A 34 -6.57 4.29 -4.02
CA PHE A 34 -7.22 3.18 -4.71
C PHE A 34 -6.60 2.87 -6.06
N ALA A 35 -6.04 3.86 -6.76
CA ALA A 35 -5.26 3.63 -7.98
C ALA A 35 -3.99 2.79 -7.69
N LEU A 36 -3.35 3.00 -6.54
CA LEU A 36 -2.25 2.15 -6.08
C LEU A 36 -2.69 0.69 -5.90
N LEU A 37 -3.81 0.47 -5.20
CA LEU A 37 -4.37 -0.87 -4.99
C LEU A 37 -4.76 -1.53 -6.33
N ALA A 38 -5.29 -0.77 -7.27
CA ALA A 38 -5.60 -1.26 -8.62
C ALA A 38 -4.36 -1.70 -9.41
N VAL A 39 -3.20 -1.06 -9.21
CA VAL A 39 -1.94 -1.54 -9.81
C VAL A 39 -1.53 -2.88 -9.21
N TYR A 40 -1.60 -3.05 -7.89
CA TYR A 40 -1.32 -4.35 -7.26
C TYR A 40 -2.26 -5.44 -7.75
N ARG A 41 -3.57 -5.13 -7.85
CA ARG A 41 -4.55 -6.04 -8.44
C ARG A 41 -4.16 -6.50 -9.84
N ARG A 42 -3.76 -5.55 -10.68
CA ARG A 42 -3.32 -5.86 -12.06
C ARG A 42 -2.08 -6.74 -12.08
N LEU A 43 -1.06 -6.43 -11.26
CA LEU A 43 0.15 -7.24 -11.18
C LEU A 43 -0.13 -8.68 -10.71
N LEU A 44 -1.05 -8.84 -9.77
CA LEU A 44 -1.52 -10.17 -9.34
C LEU A 44 -2.23 -10.88 -10.50
N SER A 45 -3.15 -10.21 -11.19
CA SER A 45 -3.90 -10.77 -12.33
C SER A 45 -2.96 -11.17 -13.47
N ASP A 46 -2.03 -10.29 -13.85
CA ASP A 46 -1.10 -10.50 -14.98
C ASP A 46 -0.12 -11.66 -14.72
N SER A 47 0.04 -12.06 -13.46
CA SER A 47 0.89 -13.17 -13.05
C SER A 47 0.11 -14.42 -12.62
N ASP A 48 -1.18 -14.52 -12.86
CA ASP A 48 -2.04 -15.58 -12.32
C ASP A 48 -1.86 -15.77 -10.80
N CYS A 49 -1.70 -14.68 -10.09
CA CYS A 49 -1.42 -14.64 -8.65
C CYS A 49 -0.15 -15.42 -8.24
N VAL A 50 0.83 -15.55 -9.13
CA VAL A 50 2.11 -16.22 -8.81
C VAL A 50 3.02 -15.29 -8.01
N TYR A 51 3.11 -14.03 -8.41
CA TYR A 51 3.96 -13.03 -7.77
C TYR A 51 3.17 -12.22 -6.75
N GLY A 52 3.82 -11.91 -5.64
CA GLY A 52 3.29 -11.03 -4.60
C GLY A 52 4.09 -9.74 -4.50
N CYS A 53 3.91 -9.01 -3.40
CA CYS A 53 4.78 -7.90 -3.07
C CYS A 53 6.20 -8.43 -2.77
N PRO A 54 7.23 -8.01 -3.51
CA PRO A 54 8.59 -8.51 -3.28
C PRO A 54 9.12 -8.14 -1.89
N ILE A 55 8.71 -7.02 -1.32
CA ILE A 55 9.11 -6.59 0.02
C ILE A 55 8.39 -7.43 1.09
N GLY A 56 7.08 -7.62 0.95
CA GLY A 56 6.29 -8.47 1.85
C GLY A 56 6.75 -9.93 1.82
N SER A 57 7.05 -10.47 0.64
CA SER A 57 7.59 -11.83 0.49
C SER A 57 8.93 -11.98 1.22
N LEU A 58 9.88 -11.07 1.02
CA LEU A 58 11.17 -11.11 1.72
C LEU A 58 11.01 -10.98 3.24
N ALA A 59 10.11 -10.14 3.71
CA ALA A 59 9.85 -9.95 5.14
C ALA A 59 9.31 -11.23 5.82
N LEU A 60 8.57 -12.06 5.07
CA LEU A 60 8.00 -13.32 5.58
C LEU A 60 8.94 -14.53 5.38
N GLU A 61 9.73 -14.54 4.30
CA GLU A 61 10.60 -15.68 3.97
C GLU A 61 11.90 -15.67 4.80
N LEU A 62 12.36 -14.51 5.24
CA LEU A 62 13.57 -14.38 6.05
C LEU A 62 13.21 -14.50 7.53
N HIS A 63 13.40 -15.70 8.11
CA HIS A 63 13.07 -15.99 9.51
C HIS A 63 13.82 -15.08 10.50
N GLU A 64 15.13 -14.93 10.32
CA GLU A 64 16.00 -14.03 11.10
C GLU A 64 16.85 -13.21 10.11
N PRO A 65 16.30 -12.16 9.51
CA PRO A 65 17.07 -11.38 8.54
C PRO A 65 18.22 -10.65 9.25
N ASP A 66 19.36 -10.59 8.55
CA ASP A 66 20.45 -9.69 8.92
C ASP A 66 19.87 -8.30 9.30
N PRO A 67 20.34 -7.67 10.38
CA PRO A 67 19.83 -6.37 10.84
C PRO A 67 19.77 -5.31 9.74
N ALA A 68 20.75 -5.28 8.84
CA ALA A 68 20.78 -4.34 7.73
C ALA A 68 19.66 -4.64 6.69
N VAL A 69 19.33 -5.91 6.48
CA VAL A 69 18.21 -6.31 5.59
C VAL A 69 16.88 -5.94 6.23
N ARG A 70 16.70 -6.24 7.53
CA ARG A 70 15.49 -5.88 8.28
C ARG A 70 15.26 -4.37 8.25
N GLU A 71 16.30 -3.56 8.46
CA GLU A 71 16.20 -2.11 8.40
C GLU A 71 15.77 -1.61 7.02
N LEU A 72 16.30 -2.21 5.95
CA LEU A 72 15.89 -1.90 4.58
C LEU A 72 14.42 -2.24 4.30
N LEU A 73 13.93 -3.38 4.79
CA LEU A 73 12.52 -3.75 4.68
C LEU A 73 11.63 -2.75 5.43
N ALA A 74 12.01 -2.38 6.66
CA ALA A 74 11.32 -1.39 7.47
C ALA A 74 11.25 -0.03 6.77
N VAL A 75 12.37 0.43 6.19
CA VAL A 75 12.41 1.69 5.41
C VAL A 75 11.46 1.64 4.22
N ASN A 76 11.37 0.49 3.52
CA ASN A 76 10.44 0.34 2.40
C ASN A 76 8.97 0.44 2.85
N PHE A 77 8.57 -0.28 3.90
CA PHE A 77 7.21 -0.20 4.44
C PHE A 77 6.89 1.22 4.94
N SER A 78 7.81 1.86 5.64
CA SER A 78 7.66 3.24 6.10
C SER A 78 7.50 4.22 4.92
N GLY A 79 8.22 4.01 3.83
CA GLY A 79 8.09 4.78 2.60
C GLY A 79 6.69 4.67 1.97
N TRP A 80 6.13 3.47 1.97
CA TRP A 80 4.76 3.23 1.51
C TRP A 80 3.73 3.91 2.39
N VAL A 81 3.84 3.74 3.72
CA VAL A 81 2.97 4.41 4.70
C VAL A 81 3.02 5.92 4.49
N SER A 82 4.22 6.50 4.38
CA SER A 82 4.41 7.94 4.18
C SER A 82 3.76 8.43 2.88
N HIS A 83 3.81 7.62 1.81
CA HIS A 83 3.19 7.98 0.55
C HIS A 83 1.65 8.00 0.65
N VAL A 84 1.05 6.94 1.18
CA VAL A 84 -0.41 6.86 1.40
C VAL A 84 -0.86 7.95 2.36
N LYS A 85 -0.13 8.18 3.45
CA LYS A 85 -0.37 9.29 4.38
C LYS A 85 -0.40 10.65 3.67
N GLY A 86 0.56 10.91 2.79
CA GLY A 86 0.59 12.16 2.01
C GLY A 86 -0.66 12.37 1.15
N CYS A 87 -1.21 11.30 0.56
CA CYS A 87 -2.49 11.35 -0.15
C CYS A 87 -3.65 11.68 0.82
N LEU A 88 -3.69 11.04 1.99
CA LEU A 88 -4.75 11.25 2.97
C LEU A 88 -4.66 12.63 3.63
N ASP A 89 -3.46 13.15 3.88
CA ASP A 89 -3.24 14.53 4.35
C ASP A 89 -3.75 15.55 3.33
N ALA A 90 -3.57 15.29 2.04
CA ALA A 90 -4.10 16.14 0.97
C ALA A 90 -5.64 16.10 0.86
N ALA A 91 -6.28 15.08 1.44
CA ALA A 91 -7.73 14.92 1.51
C ALA A 91 -8.33 15.25 2.89
N HIS A 92 -7.59 15.96 3.76
CA HIS A 92 -7.95 16.20 5.16
C HIS A 92 -9.32 16.88 5.33
N ASP A 93 -9.73 17.70 4.37
CA ASP A 93 -11.04 18.39 4.34
C ASP A 93 -12.23 17.46 4.05
N ARG A 94 -11.95 16.25 3.58
CA ARG A 94 -12.93 15.20 3.27
C ARG A 94 -12.91 14.05 4.28
N LEU A 95 -12.09 14.11 5.28
CA LEU A 95 -11.99 13.14 6.36
C LEU A 95 -12.45 13.79 7.68
N PRO A 96 -12.89 13.02 8.69
CA PRO A 96 -13.17 13.55 10.01
C PRO A 96 -11.98 14.34 10.56
N ALA A 97 -12.25 15.44 11.28
CA ALA A 97 -11.19 16.33 11.77
C ALA A 97 -10.20 15.67 12.74
N ASP A 98 -10.61 14.57 13.37
CA ASP A 98 -9.81 13.75 14.27
C ASP A 98 -9.23 12.49 13.58
N ALA A 99 -9.37 12.37 12.26
CA ALA A 99 -8.84 11.23 11.52
C ALA A 99 -7.30 11.19 11.58
N ASP A 100 -6.76 10.11 12.12
CA ASP A 100 -5.33 9.83 12.14
C ASP A 100 -4.90 9.24 10.78
N THR A 101 -4.39 10.08 9.90
CA THR A 101 -3.99 9.73 8.54
C THR A 101 -2.83 8.72 8.50
N GLU A 102 -1.96 8.71 9.53
CA GLU A 102 -0.89 7.73 9.63
C GLU A 102 -1.42 6.33 9.97
N ARG A 103 -2.34 6.22 10.94
CA ARG A 103 -3.03 4.97 11.25
C ARG A 103 -3.83 4.44 10.05
N LEU A 104 -4.51 5.32 9.33
CA LEU A 104 -5.22 4.95 8.10
C LEU A 104 -4.25 4.44 7.03
N ALA A 105 -3.11 5.08 6.85
CA ALA A 105 -2.10 4.64 5.89
C ALA A 105 -1.52 3.26 6.25
N ILE A 106 -1.23 3.02 7.53
CA ILE A 106 -0.79 1.70 8.03
C ILE A 106 -1.88 0.66 7.76
N PHE A 107 -3.15 0.99 8.02
CA PHE A 107 -4.28 0.09 7.80
C PHE A 107 -4.42 -0.28 6.31
N VAL A 108 -4.31 0.68 5.40
CA VAL A 108 -4.34 0.45 3.95
C VAL A 108 -3.22 -0.51 3.54
N LEU A 109 -1.97 -0.24 3.96
CA LEU A 109 -0.83 -1.07 3.60
C LEU A 109 -0.96 -2.50 4.14
N THR A 110 -1.33 -2.64 5.42
CA THR A 110 -1.48 -3.95 6.07
C THR A 110 -2.58 -4.78 5.40
N THR A 111 -3.69 -4.14 5.05
CA THR A 111 -4.81 -4.78 4.36
C THR A 111 -4.39 -5.22 2.96
N MET A 112 -3.67 -4.38 2.22
CA MET A 112 -3.12 -4.72 0.90
C MET A 112 -2.18 -5.91 0.97
N GLU A 113 -1.20 -5.92 1.87
CA GLU A 113 -0.24 -7.01 2.01
C GLU A 113 -0.93 -8.32 2.40
N GLY A 114 -1.91 -8.27 3.31
CA GLY A 114 -2.73 -9.44 3.66
C GLY A 114 -3.53 -9.98 2.46
N GLY A 115 -4.12 -9.10 1.68
CA GLY A 115 -4.83 -9.45 0.45
C GLY A 115 -3.91 -10.06 -0.61
N VAL A 116 -2.71 -9.51 -0.81
CA VAL A 116 -1.69 -10.04 -1.72
C VAL A 116 -1.24 -11.44 -1.29
N MET A 117 -0.97 -11.62 0.00
CA MET A 117 -0.57 -12.93 0.54
C MET A 117 -1.64 -14.00 0.30
N GLN A 118 -2.92 -13.69 0.57
CA GLN A 118 -4.02 -14.61 0.37
C GLN A 118 -4.28 -14.89 -1.12
N ALA A 119 -4.26 -13.87 -1.98
CA ALA A 119 -4.42 -14.04 -3.42
C ALA A 119 -3.35 -14.98 -3.98
N ARG A 120 -2.09 -14.80 -3.57
CA ARG A 120 -0.98 -15.67 -3.96
C ARG A 120 -1.14 -17.11 -3.46
N THR A 121 -1.66 -17.30 -2.25
CA THR A 121 -1.85 -18.62 -1.64
C THR A 121 -2.99 -19.38 -2.31
N HIS A 122 -4.12 -18.71 -2.56
CA HIS A 122 -5.32 -19.33 -3.13
C HIS A 122 -5.33 -19.33 -4.67
N ARG A 123 -4.42 -18.60 -5.31
CA ARG A 123 -4.38 -18.41 -6.77
C ARG A 123 -5.67 -17.79 -7.31
N THR A 124 -6.29 -16.91 -6.54
CA THR A 124 -7.47 -16.14 -6.92
C THR A 124 -7.37 -14.70 -6.40
N LEU A 125 -8.08 -13.78 -7.01
CA LEU A 125 -8.14 -12.38 -6.58
C LEU A 125 -9.20 -12.13 -5.49
N GLU A 126 -10.01 -13.10 -5.16
CA GLU A 126 -11.19 -12.95 -4.29
C GLU A 126 -10.88 -12.25 -2.96
N ALA A 127 -9.85 -12.72 -2.25
CA ALA A 127 -9.48 -12.13 -0.97
C ALA A 127 -8.93 -10.71 -1.11
N PHE A 128 -8.16 -10.45 -2.17
CA PHE A 128 -7.65 -9.11 -2.45
C PHE A 128 -8.79 -8.14 -2.79
N ASP A 129 -9.70 -8.56 -3.66
CA ASP A 129 -10.85 -7.75 -4.07
C ASP A 129 -11.77 -7.45 -2.87
N ALA A 130 -12.08 -8.45 -2.04
CA ALA A 130 -12.86 -8.26 -0.81
C ALA A 130 -12.20 -7.27 0.16
N CYS A 131 -10.87 -7.31 0.30
CA CYS A 131 -10.12 -6.33 1.11
C CYS A 131 -10.23 -4.92 0.54
N VAL A 132 -10.09 -4.74 -0.77
CA VAL A 132 -10.17 -3.43 -1.43
C VAL A 132 -11.59 -2.87 -1.35
N GLU A 133 -12.62 -3.69 -1.56
CA GLU A 133 -14.03 -3.30 -1.41
C GLU A 133 -14.33 -2.85 0.03
N SER A 134 -13.87 -3.62 1.03
CA SER A 134 -14.06 -3.25 2.44
C SER A 134 -13.35 -1.95 2.81
N LEU A 135 -12.14 -1.71 2.28
CA LEU A 135 -11.45 -0.43 2.42
C LEU A 135 -12.25 0.71 1.76
N ARG A 136 -12.79 0.50 0.57
CA ARG A 136 -13.61 1.48 -0.14
C ARG A 136 -14.83 1.88 0.69
N ASP A 137 -15.55 0.90 1.21
CA ASP A 137 -16.72 1.13 2.06
C ASP A 137 -16.35 1.89 3.33
N TYR A 138 -15.22 1.56 3.94
CA TYR A 138 -14.73 2.26 5.11
C TYR A 138 -14.41 3.74 4.82
N PHE A 139 -13.69 4.03 3.72
CA PHE A 139 -13.41 5.41 3.32
C PHE A 139 -14.67 6.18 2.93
N ASN A 140 -15.64 5.55 2.30
CA ASN A 140 -16.94 6.17 1.99
C ASN A 140 -17.68 6.58 3.27
N ARG A 141 -17.65 5.76 4.33
CA ARG A 141 -18.22 6.10 5.64
C ARG A 141 -17.48 7.26 6.30
N LEU A 142 -16.14 7.24 6.31
CA LEU A 142 -15.37 8.37 6.86
C LEU A 142 -15.69 9.69 6.17
N GLN A 143 -15.85 9.69 4.85
CA GLN A 143 -16.22 10.89 4.09
C GLN A 143 -17.65 11.34 4.40
N ALA A 144 -18.59 10.40 4.57
CA ALA A 144 -19.97 10.71 4.97
C ALA A 144 -20.01 11.33 6.38
N ASP A 145 -19.23 10.78 7.33
CA ASP A 145 -19.14 11.30 8.69
C ASP A 145 -18.54 12.71 8.73
N ALA A 146 -17.55 12.99 7.87
CA ALA A 146 -16.96 14.33 7.75
C ALA A 146 -17.96 15.38 7.26
N THR A 147 -18.89 14.99 6.38
CA THR A 147 -19.92 15.90 5.83
C THR A 147 -21.15 16.05 6.74
N GLY A 148 -21.39 15.05 7.61
CA GLY A 148 -22.55 15.01 8.52
C GLY A 148 -22.33 15.61 9.90
N SER A 149 -21.09 15.95 10.29
CA SER A 149 -20.80 16.58 11.59
C SER A 149 -21.20 18.06 11.56
N PRO A 150 -22.18 18.50 12.38
CA PRO A 150 -22.45 19.91 12.55
C PRO A 150 -21.22 20.60 13.16
N LYS A 151 -20.81 21.72 12.59
CA LYS A 151 -19.79 22.62 13.13
C LYS A 151 -20.24 23.23 14.45
#